data_9e3071183f1ac342a8261728c59b29a7
#
_entry.id   9e3071183f1ac342a8261728c59b29a7
#
_cell.length_a   1.000
_cell.length_b   1.000
_cell.length_c   1.000
_cell.angle_alpha   90.00
_cell.angle_beta   90.00
_cell.angle_gamma   90.00
#
_symmetry.space_group_name_H-M   'P 1'
#
loop_
_entity.id
_entity.type
_entity.pdbx_description
1 polymer ?
#
loop_
_entity_poly.entity_id
_entity_poly.type
_entity_poly.pdbx_seq_one_letter_code
_entity_poly.pdbx_strand_id
1 'polypeptide(L)'
;GVVGRNGQGKSTLLKLVAGVMLPDEGSVEVVGGVAPLIEITGGFVDDLTVHENLYLTAGLHGMAKHEIDERYSEIIDFAELHDFTQTPYKHLSSGMKVRLAFAVISRLEEPILLVDEVLAVGDKAFRDKCYRRIDELLAGGRTLFFVSHNERDLKRFCTRGLYLDGGALVLDAPIGEVLEAYNSAHGEG
;
A
#
# COMPACT_ATOMS: atom_id res chain seq x y z
N GLY A 1 -11.47 0.60 4.71
CA GLY A 1 -10.57 1.40 5.56
C GLY A 1 -10.40 0.79 6.94
N VAL A 2 -9.21 0.89 7.53
CA VAL A 2 -8.97 0.41 8.91
C VAL A 2 -8.58 1.60 9.79
N VAL A 3 -9.30 1.75 10.90
CA VAL A 3 -9.18 2.85 11.85
C VAL A 3 -8.85 2.30 13.24
N GLY A 4 -8.05 3.02 14.00
CA GLY A 4 -7.67 2.67 15.37
C GLY A 4 -6.41 3.41 15.79
N ARG A 5 -6.17 3.54 17.10
CA ARG A 5 -4.96 4.17 17.64
C ARG A 5 -3.70 3.36 17.28
N ASN A 6 -2.53 3.94 17.52
CA ASN A 6 -1.27 3.23 17.36
C ASN A 6 -1.21 2.04 18.32
N GLY A 7 -0.66 0.91 17.85
CA GLY A 7 -0.56 -0.32 18.63
C GLY A 7 -1.84 -1.18 18.70
N GLN A 8 -2.93 -0.81 18.01
CA GLN A 8 -4.19 -1.57 18.02
C GLN A 8 -4.24 -2.74 17.05
N GLY A 9 -3.13 -3.09 16.39
CA GLY A 9 -3.04 -4.26 15.53
C GLY A 9 -3.33 -4.01 14.04
N LYS A 10 -3.50 -2.74 13.58
CA LYS A 10 -3.77 -2.41 12.17
C LYS A 10 -2.73 -3.00 11.21
N SER A 11 -1.44 -2.75 11.46
CA SER A 11 -0.36 -3.28 10.61
C SER A 11 -0.22 -4.80 10.74
N THR A 12 -0.54 -5.38 11.90
CA THR A 12 -0.60 -6.84 12.09
C THR A 12 -1.70 -7.45 11.23
N LEU A 13 -2.89 -6.84 11.21
CA LEU A 13 -3.99 -7.26 10.35
C LEU A 13 -3.60 -7.21 8.87
N LEU A 14 -2.93 -6.14 8.43
CA LEU A 14 -2.42 -6.06 7.06
C LEU A 14 -1.42 -7.19 6.75
N LYS A 15 -0.49 -7.50 7.67
CA LYS A 15 0.49 -8.58 7.48
C LYS A 15 -0.18 -9.97 7.41
N LEU A 16 -1.22 -10.20 8.18
CA LEU A 16 -2.03 -11.42 8.10
C LEU A 16 -2.74 -11.53 6.74
N VAL A 17 -3.36 -10.46 6.26
CA VAL A 17 -4.03 -10.42 4.94
C VAL A 17 -3.01 -10.56 3.80
N ALA A 18 -1.81 -10.00 3.96
CA ALA A 18 -0.72 -10.14 2.99
C ALA A 18 -0.09 -11.55 2.98
N GLY A 19 -0.42 -12.41 3.94
CA GLY A 19 0.21 -13.72 4.09
C GLY A 19 1.66 -13.69 4.59
N VAL A 20 2.13 -12.54 5.08
CA VAL A 20 3.48 -12.36 5.65
C VAL A 20 3.56 -12.93 7.07
N MET A 21 2.43 -13.00 7.75
CA MET A 21 2.27 -13.62 9.06
C MET A 21 1.17 -14.67 9.02
N LEU A 22 1.32 -15.73 9.81
CA LEU A 22 0.27 -16.71 10.07
C LEU A 22 -0.43 -16.37 11.39
N PRO A 23 -1.75 -16.59 11.51
CA PRO A 23 -2.44 -16.45 12.78
C PRO A 23 -2.05 -17.57 13.74
N ASP A 24 -1.90 -17.27 15.03
CA ASP A 24 -1.68 -18.28 16.06
C ASP A 24 -2.92 -19.16 16.27
N GLU A 25 -4.10 -18.57 16.13
CA GLU A 25 -5.39 -19.26 16.21
C GLU A 25 -6.34 -18.75 15.10
N GLY A 26 -7.25 -19.62 14.67
CA GLY A 26 -8.19 -19.31 13.61
C GLY A 26 -7.59 -19.44 12.21
N SER A 27 -8.20 -18.76 11.23
CA SER A 27 -7.76 -18.78 9.83
C SER A 27 -7.99 -17.44 9.14
N VAL A 28 -7.15 -17.16 8.15
CA VAL A 28 -7.32 -16.05 7.22
C VAL A 28 -7.48 -16.62 5.83
N GLU A 29 -8.58 -16.27 5.16
CA GLU A 29 -8.84 -16.65 3.78
C GLU A 29 -8.84 -15.41 2.91
N VAL A 30 -8.01 -15.40 1.85
CA VAL A 30 -7.91 -14.32 0.88
C VAL A 30 -8.12 -14.90 -0.50
N VAL A 31 -9.12 -14.38 -1.21
CA VAL A 31 -9.44 -14.83 -2.57
C VAL A 31 -8.75 -13.91 -3.57
N GLY A 32 -7.78 -14.46 -4.28
CA GLY A 32 -6.95 -13.73 -5.24
C GLY A 32 -5.59 -13.31 -4.68
N GLY A 33 -4.76 -12.74 -5.55
CA GLY A 33 -3.45 -12.22 -5.18
C GLY A 33 -3.53 -10.88 -4.46
N VAL A 34 -2.47 -10.54 -3.77
CA VAL A 34 -2.36 -9.32 -2.97
C VAL A 34 -1.12 -8.53 -3.40
N ALA A 35 -1.30 -7.26 -3.74
CA ALA A 35 -0.23 -6.31 -3.98
C ALA A 35 0.01 -5.48 -2.70
N PRO A 36 1.05 -5.80 -1.90
CA PRO A 36 1.28 -5.14 -0.63
C PRO A 36 2.12 -3.87 -0.78
N LEU A 37 1.54 -2.72 -0.49
CA LEU A 37 2.24 -1.47 -0.19
C LEU A 37 2.44 -1.31 1.33
N ILE A 38 2.72 -2.42 2.00
CA ILE A 38 3.01 -2.50 3.42
C ILE A 38 4.53 -2.59 3.57
N GLU A 39 5.13 -1.74 4.39
CA GLU A 39 6.59 -1.69 4.51
C GLU A 39 7.25 -1.55 3.13
N ILE A 40 7.11 -0.39 2.51
CA ILE A 40 7.56 -0.03 1.14
C ILE A 40 8.99 -0.46 0.80
N THR A 41 9.80 -0.78 1.79
CA THR A 41 11.15 -1.28 1.62
C THR A 41 11.25 -2.81 1.58
N GLY A 42 10.16 -3.53 1.88
CA GLY A 42 10.13 -4.99 1.82
C GLY A 42 10.20 -5.49 0.37
N GLY A 43 11.19 -6.33 0.05
CA GLY A 43 11.39 -6.88 -1.29
C GLY A 43 12.40 -6.12 -2.15
N PHE A 44 12.89 -4.94 -1.71
CA PHE A 44 13.99 -4.24 -2.36
C PHE A 44 15.32 -4.60 -1.71
N VAL A 45 16.34 -4.82 -2.53
CA VAL A 45 17.70 -5.19 -2.10
C VAL A 45 18.59 -3.97 -2.18
N ASP A 46 19.22 -3.60 -1.08
CA ASP A 46 20.00 -2.38 -0.91
C ASP A 46 21.16 -2.23 -1.93
N ASP A 47 21.82 -3.35 -2.25
CA ASP A 47 22.99 -3.35 -3.14
C ASP A 47 22.62 -3.45 -4.62
N LEU A 48 21.38 -3.78 -4.95
CA LEU A 48 20.89 -3.77 -6.32
C LEU A 48 20.49 -2.37 -6.76
N THR A 49 20.66 -2.10 -8.06
CA THR A 49 20.25 -0.83 -8.68
C THR A 49 18.72 -0.70 -8.71
N VAL A 50 18.22 0.51 -9.01
CA VAL A 50 16.80 0.75 -9.28
C VAL A 50 16.28 -0.20 -10.37
N HIS A 51 17.04 -0.34 -11.47
CA HIS A 51 16.71 -1.24 -12.57
C HIS A 51 16.55 -2.69 -12.09
N GLU A 52 17.56 -3.22 -11.40
CA GLU A 52 17.55 -4.61 -10.92
C GLU A 52 16.45 -4.86 -9.91
N ASN A 53 16.23 -3.92 -8.98
CA ASN A 53 15.14 -4.02 -8.01
C ASN A 53 13.75 -3.98 -8.64
N LEU A 54 13.55 -3.19 -9.69
CA LEU A 54 12.29 -3.17 -10.43
C LEU A 54 11.98 -4.57 -10.99
N TYR A 55 12.95 -5.18 -11.68
CA TYR A 55 12.78 -6.52 -12.24
C TYR A 55 12.58 -7.59 -11.16
N LEU A 56 13.37 -7.49 -10.07
CA LEU A 56 13.26 -8.43 -8.95
C LEU A 56 11.86 -8.35 -8.32
N THR A 57 11.42 -7.14 -7.94
CA THR A 57 10.14 -6.97 -7.24
C THR A 57 8.96 -7.34 -8.14
N ALA A 58 8.92 -6.87 -9.38
CA ALA A 58 7.86 -7.23 -10.31
C ALA A 58 7.82 -8.74 -10.60
N GLY A 59 8.99 -9.37 -10.77
CA GLY A 59 9.11 -10.80 -10.99
C GLY A 59 8.70 -11.65 -9.79
N LEU A 60 9.01 -11.23 -8.56
CA LEU A 60 8.55 -11.88 -7.33
C LEU A 60 7.02 -11.88 -7.20
N HIS A 61 6.37 -10.86 -7.76
CA HIS A 61 4.91 -10.77 -7.85
C HIS A 61 4.34 -11.42 -9.13
N GLY A 62 5.11 -12.26 -9.81
CA GLY A 62 4.63 -13.09 -10.93
C GLY A 62 4.58 -12.39 -12.30
N MET A 63 5.03 -11.13 -12.41
CA MET A 63 5.10 -10.44 -13.70
C MET A 63 6.19 -11.05 -14.57
N ALA A 64 5.85 -11.49 -15.78
CA ALA A 64 6.81 -12.06 -16.71
C ALA A 64 7.78 -11.00 -17.24
N LYS A 65 9.01 -11.42 -17.60
CA LYS A 65 10.04 -10.48 -18.05
C LYS A 65 9.58 -9.58 -19.20
N HIS A 66 8.87 -10.11 -20.18
CA HIS A 66 8.38 -9.32 -21.32
C HIS A 66 7.36 -8.25 -20.89
N GLU A 67 6.50 -8.53 -19.90
CA GLU A 67 5.54 -7.58 -19.36
C GLU A 67 6.26 -6.45 -18.59
N ILE A 68 7.35 -6.81 -17.89
CA ILE A 68 8.20 -5.81 -17.22
C ILE A 68 8.88 -4.93 -18.26
N ASP A 69 9.44 -5.52 -19.33
CA ASP A 69 10.11 -4.79 -20.42
C ASP A 69 9.15 -3.77 -21.08
N GLU A 70 7.90 -4.17 -21.32
CA GLU A 70 6.85 -3.31 -21.90
C GLU A 70 6.47 -2.15 -20.99
N ARG A 71 6.42 -2.38 -19.68
CA ARG A 71 5.98 -1.38 -18.68
C ARG A 71 7.13 -0.60 -18.05
N TYR A 72 8.39 -0.96 -18.35
CA TYR A 72 9.57 -0.39 -17.71
C TYR A 72 9.61 1.13 -17.76
N SER A 73 9.49 1.70 -18.94
CA SER A 73 9.51 3.17 -19.11
C SER A 73 8.38 3.84 -18.33
N GLU A 74 7.18 3.28 -18.37
CA GLU A 74 6.04 3.81 -17.62
C GLU A 74 6.26 3.80 -16.11
N ILE A 75 6.88 2.74 -15.59
CA ILE A 75 7.20 2.62 -14.16
C ILE A 75 8.24 3.67 -13.77
N ILE A 76 9.32 3.82 -14.55
CA ILE A 76 10.39 4.78 -14.28
C ILE A 76 9.89 6.22 -14.43
N ASP A 77 9.07 6.51 -15.44
CA ASP A 77 8.39 7.82 -15.63
C ASP A 77 7.50 8.16 -14.44
N PHE A 78 6.75 7.18 -13.96
CA PHE A 78 5.89 7.38 -12.80
C PHE A 78 6.71 7.68 -11.55
N ALA A 79 7.78 6.93 -11.31
CA ALA A 79 8.68 7.11 -10.17
C ALA A 79 9.54 8.38 -10.27
N GLU A 80 9.70 8.96 -11.48
CA GLU A 80 10.58 10.10 -11.77
C GLU A 80 12.06 9.78 -11.43
N LEU A 81 12.52 8.57 -11.84
CA LEU A 81 13.84 8.03 -11.50
C LEU A 81 14.74 7.77 -12.72
N HIS A 82 14.53 8.48 -13.84
CA HIS A 82 15.31 8.30 -15.08
C HIS A 82 16.81 8.34 -14.88
N ASP A 83 17.28 9.34 -14.15
CA ASP A 83 18.72 9.57 -13.91
C ASP A 83 19.32 8.62 -12.85
N PHE A 84 18.46 7.83 -12.19
CA PHE A 84 18.83 6.98 -11.05
C PHE A 84 18.70 5.48 -11.33
N THR A 85 18.39 5.08 -12.56
CA THR A 85 18.14 3.67 -12.90
C THR A 85 19.31 2.74 -12.58
N GLN A 86 20.55 3.23 -12.67
CA GLN A 86 21.77 2.49 -12.34
C GLN A 86 22.30 2.76 -10.93
N THR A 87 21.56 3.54 -10.13
CA THR A 87 21.95 3.86 -8.76
C THR A 87 21.52 2.71 -7.81
N PRO A 88 22.43 2.22 -6.95
CA PRO A 88 22.08 1.26 -5.90
C PRO A 88 20.98 1.81 -4.98
N TYR A 89 20.02 0.95 -4.61
CA TYR A 89 18.84 1.33 -3.84
C TYR A 89 19.17 2.00 -2.50
N LYS A 90 20.24 1.56 -1.84
CA LYS A 90 20.72 2.16 -0.58
C LYS A 90 21.08 3.64 -0.70
N HIS A 91 21.40 4.13 -1.88
CA HIS A 91 21.76 5.54 -2.12
C HIS A 91 20.57 6.43 -2.49
N LEU A 92 19.37 5.85 -2.62
CA LEU A 92 18.15 6.61 -2.84
C LEU A 92 17.69 7.29 -1.55
N SER A 93 17.12 8.49 -1.68
CA SER A 93 16.39 9.11 -0.57
C SER A 93 15.17 8.30 -0.19
N SER A 94 14.64 8.49 1.02
CA SER A 94 13.40 7.82 1.47
C SER A 94 12.23 8.09 0.52
N GLY A 95 12.10 9.33 0.02
CA GLY A 95 11.08 9.69 -0.96
C GLY A 95 11.24 8.95 -2.29
N MET A 96 12.47 8.80 -2.81
CA MET A 96 12.73 8.05 -4.04
C MET A 96 12.43 6.56 -3.88
N LYS A 97 12.74 5.98 -2.73
CA LYS A 97 12.40 4.59 -2.39
C LYS A 97 10.88 4.35 -2.43
N VAL A 98 10.12 5.25 -1.82
CA VAL A 98 8.65 5.21 -1.85
C VAL A 98 8.10 5.35 -3.27
N ARG A 99 8.65 6.28 -4.05
CA ARG A 99 8.25 6.48 -5.46
C ARG A 99 8.46 5.23 -6.29
N LEU A 100 9.62 4.58 -6.16
CA LEU A 100 9.92 3.33 -6.86
C LEU A 100 8.94 2.22 -6.46
N ALA A 101 8.76 2.00 -5.17
CA ALA A 101 7.91 0.93 -4.67
C ALA A 101 6.45 1.12 -5.13
N PHE A 102 5.89 2.33 -4.99
CA PHE A 102 4.54 2.60 -5.46
C PHE A 102 4.42 2.43 -6.97
N ALA A 103 5.41 2.91 -7.74
CA ALA A 103 5.41 2.79 -9.19
C ALA A 103 5.38 1.33 -9.65
N VAL A 104 6.15 0.44 -9.03
CA VAL A 104 6.16 -0.99 -9.35
C VAL A 104 4.85 -1.66 -8.93
N ILE A 105 4.50 -1.55 -7.63
CA ILE A 105 3.39 -2.31 -7.04
C ILE A 105 2.04 -1.88 -7.63
N SER A 106 1.85 -0.61 -7.97
CA SER A 106 0.62 -0.14 -8.60
C SER A 106 0.40 -0.65 -10.04
N ARG A 107 1.37 -1.33 -10.65
CA ARG A 107 1.27 -1.98 -11.97
C ARG A 107 1.08 -3.48 -11.89
N LEU A 108 1.18 -4.07 -10.70
CA LEU A 108 0.86 -5.48 -10.51
C LEU A 108 -0.62 -5.72 -10.82
N GLU A 109 -0.96 -6.92 -11.28
CA GLU A 109 -2.34 -7.27 -11.68
C GLU A 109 -3.18 -7.85 -10.55
N GLU A 110 -2.63 -7.86 -9.34
CA GLU A 110 -3.28 -8.39 -8.17
C GLU A 110 -4.62 -7.69 -7.87
N PRO A 111 -5.70 -8.44 -7.59
CA PRO A 111 -7.02 -7.87 -7.36
C PRO A 111 -7.15 -7.08 -6.05
N ILE A 112 -6.24 -7.30 -5.10
CA ILE A 112 -6.28 -6.67 -3.78
C ILE A 112 -5.03 -5.82 -3.59
N LEU A 113 -5.21 -4.54 -3.32
CA LEU A 113 -4.16 -3.59 -2.97
C LEU A 113 -4.20 -3.34 -1.46
N LEU A 114 -3.11 -3.64 -0.78
CA LEU A 114 -2.94 -3.30 0.65
C LEU A 114 -2.06 -2.07 0.77
N VAL A 115 -2.57 -1.04 1.43
CA VAL A 115 -1.86 0.23 1.62
C VAL A 115 -1.84 0.56 3.10
N ASP A 116 -0.65 0.69 3.67
CA ASP A 116 -0.43 1.28 4.99
C ASP A 116 -0.10 2.78 4.82
N GLU A 117 -0.07 3.56 5.85
CA GLU A 117 0.15 5.02 5.94
C GLU A 117 1.17 5.66 4.97
N VAL A 118 1.80 4.86 4.18
CA VAL A 118 2.93 5.17 3.32
C VAL A 118 2.61 6.18 2.22
N LEU A 119 1.34 6.38 1.86
CA LEU A 119 0.93 7.41 0.88
C LEU A 119 1.13 8.84 1.39
N ALA A 120 1.39 9.01 2.68
CA ALA A 120 1.72 10.32 3.27
C ALA A 120 3.14 10.78 2.95
N VAL A 121 3.99 9.92 2.37
CA VAL A 121 5.40 10.22 2.07
C VAL A 121 5.56 10.74 0.64
N GLY A 122 6.37 11.77 0.48
CA GLY A 122 6.63 12.44 -0.79
C GLY A 122 6.05 13.86 -0.84
N ASP A 123 6.34 14.57 -1.92
CA ASP A 123 5.76 15.89 -2.17
C ASP A 123 4.29 15.80 -2.60
N LYS A 124 3.63 16.96 -2.60
CA LYS A 124 2.20 17.05 -2.96
C LYS A 124 1.92 16.55 -4.38
N ALA A 125 2.82 16.85 -5.33
CA ALA A 125 2.61 16.49 -6.74
C ALA A 125 2.64 14.97 -6.93
N PHE A 126 3.58 14.29 -6.28
CA PHE A 126 3.67 12.83 -6.31
C PHE A 126 2.49 12.17 -5.60
N ARG A 127 2.05 12.70 -4.45
CA ARG A 127 0.86 12.21 -3.76
C ARG A 127 -0.40 12.31 -4.62
N ASP A 128 -0.61 13.43 -5.30
CA ASP A 128 -1.73 13.60 -6.22
C ASP A 128 -1.69 12.61 -7.39
N LYS A 129 -0.48 12.25 -7.85
CA LYS A 129 -0.24 11.22 -8.87
C LYS A 129 -0.59 9.82 -8.35
N CYS A 130 -0.19 9.48 -7.11
CA CYS A 130 -0.57 8.24 -6.45
C CYS A 130 -2.10 8.13 -6.27
N TYR A 131 -2.75 9.20 -5.85
CA TYR A 131 -4.20 9.23 -5.66
C TYR A 131 -4.96 8.97 -6.95
N ARG A 132 -4.56 9.61 -8.06
CA ARG A 132 -5.15 9.33 -9.38
C ARG A 132 -4.97 7.86 -9.77
N ARG A 133 -3.80 7.30 -9.51
CA ARG A 133 -3.54 5.89 -9.80
C ARG A 133 -4.42 4.96 -8.98
N ILE A 134 -4.64 5.24 -7.70
CA ILE A 134 -5.58 4.48 -6.85
C ILE A 134 -7.01 4.59 -7.39
N ASP A 135 -7.46 5.79 -7.77
CA ASP A 135 -8.79 5.97 -8.36
C ASP A 135 -8.97 5.10 -9.62
N GLU A 136 -7.95 5.04 -10.51
CA GLU A 136 -7.95 4.19 -11.71
C GLU A 136 -8.05 2.70 -11.34
N LEU A 137 -7.26 2.25 -10.36
CA LEU A 137 -7.25 0.85 -9.90
C LEU A 137 -8.62 0.45 -9.31
N LEU A 138 -9.23 1.32 -8.52
CA LEU A 138 -10.56 1.11 -7.95
C LEU A 138 -11.65 1.12 -9.02
N ALA A 139 -11.58 2.03 -9.99
CA ALA A 139 -12.48 2.06 -11.14
C ALA A 139 -12.36 0.79 -12.00
N GLY A 140 -11.17 0.16 -12.03
CA GLY A 140 -10.91 -1.14 -12.65
C GLY A 140 -11.41 -2.35 -11.85
N GLY A 141 -12.12 -2.13 -10.74
CA GLY A 141 -12.74 -3.20 -9.93
C GLY A 141 -11.81 -3.83 -8.88
N ARG A 142 -10.65 -3.25 -8.61
CA ARG A 142 -9.76 -3.75 -7.55
C ARG A 142 -10.27 -3.41 -6.16
N THR A 143 -9.94 -4.25 -5.21
CA THR A 143 -10.21 -4.03 -3.78
C THR A 143 -9.05 -3.28 -3.14
N LEU A 144 -9.34 -2.24 -2.37
CA LEU A 144 -8.36 -1.54 -1.55
C LEU A 144 -8.59 -1.87 -0.07
N PHE A 145 -7.55 -2.33 0.60
CA PHE A 145 -7.49 -2.43 2.05
C PHE A 145 -6.51 -1.34 2.54
N PHE A 146 -7.04 -0.33 3.22
CA PHE A 146 -6.32 0.91 3.46
C PHE A 146 -6.26 1.27 4.95
N VAL A 147 -5.06 1.43 5.47
CA VAL A 147 -4.80 2.00 6.79
C VAL A 147 -4.31 3.42 6.62
N SER A 148 -4.98 4.37 7.25
CA SER A 148 -4.55 5.77 7.24
C SER A 148 -5.04 6.49 8.50
N HIS A 149 -4.27 7.46 8.96
CA HIS A 149 -4.71 8.43 9.97
C HIS A 149 -5.41 9.65 9.35
N ASN A 150 -5.41 9.75 8.02
CA ASN A 150 -6.07 10.85 7.32
C ASN A 150 -7.51 10.48 6.97
N GLU A 151 -8.47 11.02 7.70
CA GLU A 151 -9.90 10.76 7.47
C GLU A 151 -10.36 11.15 6.06
N ARG A 152 -9.76 12.19 5.45
CA ARG A 152 -10.13 12.61 4.09
C ARG A 152 -9.79 11.52 3.08
N ASP A 153 -8.64 10.87 3.25
CA ASP A 153 -8.20 9.79 2.38
C ASP A 153 -9.07 8.54 2.58
N LEU A 154 -9.41 8.21 3.83
CA LEU A 154 -10.33 7.12 4.15
C LEU A 154 -11.72 7.36 3.54
N LYS A 155 -12.29 8.56 3.68
CA LYS A 155 -13.59 8.93 3.09
C LYS A 155 -13.56 8.94 1.56
N ARG A 156 -12.39 9.25 0.96
CA ARG A 156 -12.22 9.27 -0.50
C ARG A 156 -12.20 7.88 -1.11
N PHE A 157 -11.41 6.97 -0.52
CA PHE A 157 -11.07 5.70 -1.14
C PHE A 157 -11.82 4.50 -0.57
N CYS A 158 -12.44 4.62 0.61
CA CYS A 158 -13.06 3.51 1.30
C CYS A 158 -14.57 3.72 1.44
N THR A 159 -15.34 2.67 1.15
CA THR A 159 -16.80 2.64 1.37
C THR A 159 -17.14 2.02 2.72
N ARG A 160 -16.35 1.04 3.18
CA ARG A 160 -16.49 0.29 4.43
C ARG A 160 -15.31 0.57 5.34
N GLY A 161 -15.54 0.59 6.64
CA GLY A 161 -14.51 0.77 7.65
C GLY A 161 -14.51 -0.32 8.70
N LEU A 162 -13.33 -0.61 9.23
CA LEU A 162 -13.09 -1.50 10.36
C LEU A 162 -12.46 -0.66 11.48
N TYR A 163 -13.11 -0.60 12.63
CA TYR A 163 -12.56 0.05 13.81
C TYR A 163 -11.96 -0.98 14.76
N LEU A 164 -10.65 -0.86 14.99
CA LEU A 164 -9.89 -1.71 15.91
C LEU A 164 -9.57 -0.94 17.20
N ASP A 165 -9.88 -1.56 18.34
CA ASP A 165 -9.50 -1.07 19.66
C ASP A 165 -9.19 -2.23 20.60
N GLY A 166 -8.16 -2.11 21.44
CA GLY A 166 -7.71 -3.19 22.32
C GLY A 166 -7.30 -4.48 21.60
N GLY A 167 -6.93 -4.41 20.31
CA GLY A 167 -6.62 -5.58 19.48
C GLY A 167 -7.86 -6.33 18.96
N ALA A 168 -9.07 -5.81 19.22
CA ALA A 168 -10.34 -6.40 18.76
C ALA A 168 -11.02 -5.53 17.71
N LEU A 169 -11.85 -6.16 16.86
CA LEU A 169 -12.76 -5.47 15.95
C LEU A 169 -13.97 -4.97 16.74
N VAL A 170 -14.07 -3.65 16.89
CA VAL A 170 -15.16 -2.99 17.63
C VAL A 170 -16.35 -2.68 16.73
N LEU A 171 -16.09 -2.24 15.50
CA LEU A 171 -17.13 -1.86 14.55
C LEU A 171 -16.71 -2.19 13.13
N ASP A 172 -17.65 -2.71 12.37
CA ASP A 172 -17.58 -2.97 10.93
C ASP A 172 -18.82 -2.37 10.28
N ALA A 173 -18.66 -1.23 9.61
CA ALA A 173 -19.77 -0.42 9.11
C ALA A 173 -19.33 0.44 7.92
N PRO A 174 -20.22 1.22 7.27
CA PRO A 174 -19.82 2.28 6.34
C PRO A 174 -18.77 3.19 6.94
N ILE A 175 -17.80 3.62 6.13
CA ILE A 175 -16.62 4.37 6.61
C ILE A 175 -16.98 5.64 7.41
N GLY A 176 -18.07 6.31 7.05
CA GLY A 176 -18.55 7.49 7.78
C GLY A 176 -18.92 7.18 9.23
N GLU A 177 -19.69 6.09 9.45
CA GLU A 177 -20.11 5.65 10.78
C GLU A 177 -18.90 5.21 11.63
N VAL A 178 -17.96 4.51 11.01
CA VAL A 178 -16.71 4.08 11.68
C VAL A 178 -15.89 5.28 12.15
N LEU A 179 -15.75 6.31 11.32
CA LEU A 179 -15.02 7.53 11.69
C LEU A 179 -15.73 8.32 12.78
N GLU A 180 -17.06 8.41 12.75
CA GLU A 180 -17.85 9.04 13.81
C GLU A 180 -17.68 8.30 15.14
N ALA A 181 -17.77 6.96 15.13
CA ALA A 181 -17.56 6.14 16.33
C ALA A 181 -16.15 6.31 16.89
N TYR A 182 -15.12 6.28 16.01
CA TYR A 182 -13.73 6.49 16.40
C TYR A 182 -13.50 7.88 17.02
N ASN A 183 -14.02 8.93 16.40
CA ASN A 183 -13.88 10.30 16.88
C ASN A 183 -14.62 10.51 18.19
N SER A 184 -15.81 9.92 18.36
CA SER A 184 -16.57 9.99 19.61
C SER A 184 -15.85 9.30 20.76
N ALA A 185 -15.12 8.22 20.49
CA ALA A 185 -14.35 7.49 21.49
C ALA A 185 -13.01 8.18 21.85
N HIS A 186 -12.45 9.00 20.95
CA HIS A 186 -11.09 9.56 21.09
C HIS A 186 -10.98 11.05 20.78
N GLY A 187 -12.09 11.73 20.51
CA GLY A 187 -12.15 13.12 20.05
C GLY A 187 -12.26 14.18 21.15
N GLU A 188 -11.83 13.88 22.38
CA GLU A 188 -11.64 14.90 23.42
C GLU A 188 -10.14 15.09 23.67
N GLY A 189 -9.56 16.09 22.98
CA GLY A 189 -8.21 16.56 23.21
C GLY A 189 -7.96 17.85 22.46
#